data_63a2e9e996b8682ed3c3a6c840a45bc3
#
_entry.id   63a2e9e996b8682ed3c3a6c840a45bc3
#
_cell.length_a   1.000
_cell.length_b   1.000
_cell.length_c   1.000
_cell.angle_alpha   90.00
_cell.angle_beta   90.00
_cell.angle_gamma   90.00
#
_symmetry.space_group_name_H-M   'P 1'
#
loop_
_entity.id
_entity.type
_entity.pdbx_description
1 polymer ?
#
loop_
_entity_poly.entity_id
_entity_poly.type
_entity_poly.pdbx_seq_one_letter_code
_entity_poly.pdbx_strand_id
1 'polypeptide(L)'
;MPGDLRGAIVWATTTFQPEAPFRVMRADGSIAVFDTVHHLAEAIGQREISIAHTFLVDAKIRPVVILQGRPRGALPEYTALNLTRLATLTDDGRQRVRQGLYPDLLYLAEDPGKYGLPTENAVDVNSLVRVHRDAIVAVAGHLDDGEITTLGHKLAAALDIDLRGPIREGVVAHLEALRQRD
;
A
#
# COMPACT_ATOMS: atom_id res chain seq x y z
N MET A 1 -20.00 -6.76 -8.88
CA MET A 1 -19.18 -6.35 -7.72
C MET A 1 -17.86 -7.09 -7.84
N PRO A 2 -16.72 -6.45 -7.76
CA PRO A 2 -15.49 -7.19 -7.67
C PRO A 2 -15.55 -8.07 -6.42
N GLY A 3 -15.16 -9.33 -6.57
CA GLY A 3 -15.02 -10.29 -5.47
C GLY A 3 -13.99 -9.82 -4.45
N ASP A 4 -13.55 -10.72 -3.62
CA ASP A 4 -12.45 -10.50 -2.67
C ASP A 4 -11.18 -10.08 -3.46
N LEU A 5 -10.65 -8.89 -3.18
CA LEU A 5 -9.43 -8.37 -3.82
C LEU A 5 -8.17 -8.62 -3.00
N ARG A 6 -8.22 -9.35 -1.90
CA ARG A 6 -7.03 -9.64 -1.09
C ARG A 6 -5.97 -10.36 -1.94
N GLY A 7 -4.76 -9.81 -1.95
CA GLY A 7 -3.66 -10.32 -2.76
C GLY A 7 -3.72 -9.92 -4.23
N ALA A 8 -4.78 -9.22 -4.68
CA ALA A 8 -4.84 -8.74 -6.05
C ALA A 8 -3.77 -7.68 -6.29
N ILE A 9 -3.11 -7.79 -7.43
CA ILE A 9 -2.25 -6.75 -7.99
C ILE A 9 -3.13 -5.91 -8.91
N VAL A 10 -3.28 -4.62 -8.61
CA VAL A 10 -4.12 -3.72 -9.37
C VAL A 10 -3.33 -2.52 -9.87
N TRP A 11 -3.64 -2.03 -11.06
CA TRP A 11 -3.22 -0.71 -11.50
C TRP A 11 -4.15 0.31 -10.89
N ALA A 12 -3.62 1.22 -10.09
CA ALA A 12 -4.41 2.23 -9.41
C ALA A 12 -3.74 3.60 -9.45
N THR A 13 -4.56 4.64 -9.45
CA THR A 13 -4.09 6.00 -9.24
C THR A 13 -3.68 6.16 -7.79
N THR A 14 -2.39 6.38 -7.55
CA THR A 14 -1.82 6.68 -6.23
C THR A 14 -1.32 8.12 -6.21
N THR A 15 -1.61 8.83 -5.12
CA THR A 15 -1.12 10.19 -4.90
C THR A 15 0.22 10.14 -4.17
N PHE A 16 1.08 11.11 -4.45
CA PHE A 16 2.26 11.36 -3.63
C PHE A 16 1.84 12.06 -2.34
N GLN A 17 2.62 11.90 -1.30
CA GLN A 17 2.45 12.75 -0.13
C GLN A 17 2.75 14.20 -0.51
N PRO A 18 1.98 15.17 0.03
CA PRO A 18 2.29 16.56 -0.20
C PRO A 18 3.70 16.89 0.30
N GLU A 19 4.51 17.44 -0.58
CA GLU A 19 5.88 17.90 -0.30
C GLU A 19 5.98 19.38 -0.61
N ALA A 20 6.95 20.04 0.01
CA ALA A 20 7.21 21.45 -0.29
C ALA A 20 7.77 21.59 -1.72
N PRO A 21 7.38 22.63 -2.48
CA PRO A 21 6.41 23.63 -2.11
C PRO A 21 4.97 23.09 -2.10
N PHE A 22 4.24 23.33 -1.02
CA PHE A 22 2.84 22.91 -0.89
C PHE A 22 1.94 23.77 -1.79
N ARG A 23 1.12 23.12 -2.61
CA ARG A 23 0.13 23.78 -3.46
C ARG A 23 -1.26 23.51 -2.92
N VAL A 24 -1.97 24.56 -2.58
CA VAL A 24 -3.28 24.49 -1.94
C VAL A 24 -4.28 25.29 -2.75
N MET A 25 -5.41 24.71 -3.09
CA MET A 25 -6.48 25.42 -3.78
C MET A 25 -7.32 26.20 -2.74
N ARG A 26 -7.50 27.49 -2.96
CA ARG A 26 -8.36 28.38 -2.18
C ARG A 26 -9.83 28.20 -2.60
N ALA A 27 -10.73 28.72 -1.79
CA ALA A 27 -12.16 28.67 -2.05
C ALA A 27 -12.59 29.40 -3.37
N ASP A 28 -11.81 30.40 -3.79
CA ASP A 28 -12.02 31.14 -5.06
C ASP A 28 -11.45 30.42 -6.27
N GLY A 29 -10.87 29.23 -6.10
CA GLY A 29 -10.23 28.44 -7.17
C GLY A 29 -8.77 28.86 -7.45
N SER A 30 -8.25 29.91 -6.81
CA SER A 30 -6.83 30.28 -6.95
C SER A 30 -5.93 29.28 -6.22
N ILE A 31 -4.66 29.18 -6.68
CA ILE A 31 -3.66 28.30 -6.06
C ILE A 31 -2.71 29.12 -5.22
N ALA A 32 -2.61 28.80 -3.92
CA ALA A 32 -1.57 29.31 -3.04
C ALA A 32 -0.40 28.31 -3.00
N VAL A 33 0.82 28.84 -2.94
CA VAL A 33 2.06 28.08 -2.86
C VAL A 33 2.78 28.45 -1.56
N PHE A 34 3.18 27.42 -0.79
CA PHE A 34 3.88 27.56 0.47
C PHE A 34 5.16 26.74 0.43
N ASP A 35 6.30 27.41 0.54
CA ASP A 35 7.62 26.77 0.45
C ASP A 35 7.96 25.90 1.67
N THR A 36 7.27 26.10 2.78
CA THR A 36 7.48 25.34 4.01
C THR A 36 6.16 25.03 4.70
N VAL A 37 6.16 23.97 5.54
CA VAL A 37 5.02 23.65 6.41
C VAL A 37 4.73 24.78 7.41
N HIS A 38 5.74 25.55 7.79
CA HIS A 38 5.58 26.66 8.73
C HIS A 38 4.75 27.80 8.11
N HIS A 39 5.07 28.24 6.91
CA HIS A 39 4.28 29.23 6.17
C HIS A 39 2.84 28.76 5.93
N LEU A 40 2.66 27.47 5.62
CA LEU A 40 1.32 26.89 5.49
C LEU A 40 0.56 26.96 6.82
N ALA A 41 1.20 26.61 7.95
CA ALA A 41 0.59 26.65 9.27
C ALA A 41 0.23 28.11 9.71
N GLU A 42 1.07 29.07 9.38
CA GLU A 42 0.78 30.49 9.64
C GLU A 42 -0.45 30.95 8.85
N ALA A 43 -0.54 30.65 7.55
CA ALA A 43 -1.69 31.00 6.72
C ALA A 43 -2.99 30.37 7.22
N ILE A 44 -2.94 29.13 7.74
CA ILE A 44 -4.07 28.48 8.43
C ILE A 44 -4.44 29.25 9.71
N GLY A 45 -3.45 29.58 10.53
CA GLY A 45 -3.65 30.31 11.79
C GLY A 45 -4.22 31.71 11.57
N GLN A 46 -3.84 32.38 10.51
CA GLN A 46 -4.35 33.71 10.11
C GLN A 46 -5.70 33.63 9.37
N ARG A 47 -6.24 32.43 9.17
CA ARG A 47 -7.50 32.17 8.43
C ARG A 47 -7.46 32.63 6.96
N GLU A 48 -6.27 32.79 6.39
CA GLU A 48 -6.11 33.09 4.95
C GLU A 48 -6.59 31.93 4.08
N ILE A 49 -6.54 30.71 4.62
CA ILE A 49 -7.07 29.50 3.99
C ILE A 49 -8.02 28.79 4.97
N SER A 50 -9.02 28.12 4.45
CA SER A 50 -10.00 27.40 5.27
C SER A 50 -9.34 26.18 5.95
N ILE A 51 -9.92 25.70 7.06
CA ILE A 51 -9.43 24.51 7.78
C ILE A 51 -9.51 23.27 6.90
N ALA A 52 -10.49 23.19 6.00
CA ALA A 52 -10.57 22.12 5.00
C ALA A 52 -9.87 22.59 3.71
N HIS A 53 -8.73 22.00 3.39
CA HIS A 53 -7.95 22.38 2.20
C HIS A 53 -7.96 21.31 1.17
N THR A 54 -7.91 21.72 -0.09
CA THR A 54 -7.62 20.83 -1.21
C THR A 54 -6.16 21.01 -1.59
N PHE A 55 -5.33 20.01 -1.25
CA PHE A 55 -3.96 19.94 -1.72
C PHE A 55 -3.93 19.48 -3.16
N LEU A 56 -3.13 20.16 -3.99
CA LEU A 56 -2.80 19.69 -5.32
C LEU A 56 -1.54 18.82 -5.21
N VAL A 57 -1.71 17.53 -5.41
CA VAL A 57 -0.64 16.54 -5.34
C VAL A 57 -0.49 15.83 -6.68
N ASP A 58 0.73 15.49 -7.03
CA ASP A 58 0.97 14.66 -8.19
C ASP A 58 0.40 13.26 -7.95
N ALA A 59 -0.17 12.68 -9.00
CA ALA A 59 -0.68 11.33 -8.99
C ALA A 59 -0.09 10.53 -10.16
N LYS A 60 0.11 9.24 -9.95
CA LYS A 60 0.56 8.29 -10.99
C LYS A 60 -0.26 7.02 -10.93
N ILE A 61 -0.47 6.41 -12.09
CA ILE A 61 -0.98 5.05 -12.16
C ILE A 61 0.19 4.10 -11.88
N ARG A 62 0.05 3.30 -10.81
CA ARG A 62 1.08 2.34 -10.36
C ARG A 62 0.44 1.00 -10.04
N PRO A 63 1.20 -0.09 -10.16
CA PRO A 63 0.75 -1.36 -9.61
C PRO A 63 0.87 -1.32 -8.08
N VAL A 64 -0.16 -1.81 -7.41
CA VAL A 64 -0.21 -1.97 -5.94
C VAL A 64 -0.80 -3.34 -5.59
N VAL A 65 -0.45 -3.88 -4.44
CA VAL A 65 -1.05 -5.10 -3.89
C VAL A 65 -2.11 -4.74 -2.87
N ILE A 66 -3.32 -5.21 -3.06
CA ILE A 66 -4.42 -5.03 -2.11
C ILE A 66 -4.26 -5.98 -0.91
N LEU A 67 -4.26 -5.45 0.30
CA LEU A 67 -4.08 -6.23 1.53
C LEU A 67 -5.37 -6.81 2.11
N GLN A 68 -6.51 -6.23 1.77
CA GLN A 68 -7.81 -6.60 2.32
C GLN A 68 -8.82 -6.93 1.22
N GLY A 69 -9.65 -7.94 1.47
CA GLY A 69 -10.60 -8.41 0.47
C GLY A 69 -11.75 -7.46 0.20
N ARG A 70 -12.11 -6.64 1.19
CA ARG A 70 -13.21 -5.68 1.11
C ARG A 70 -12.80 -4.36 1.72
N PRO A 71 -13.33 -3.22 1.20
CA PRO A 71 -13.12 -1.93 1.83
C PRO A 71 -13.62 -1.95 3.28
N ARG A 72 -12.93 -1.26 4.17
CA ARG A 72 -13.33 -1.12 5.57
C ARG A 72 -13.80 0.30 5.83
N GLY A 73 -14.88 0.42 6.64
CA GLY A 73 -15.43 1.70 7.05
C GLY A 73 -16.43 2.29 6.06
N ALA A 74 -16.75 3.57 6.26
CA ALA A 74 -17.72 4.31 5.45
C ALA A 74 -17.20 4.68 4.05
N LEU A 75 -15.87 4.72 3.87
CA LEU A 75 -15.23 5.05 2.61
C LEU A 75 -14.89 3.76 1.84
N PRO A 76 -15.14 3.72 0.53
CA PRO A 76 -14.81 2.59 -0.32
C PRO A 76 -13.30 2.52 -0.63
N GLU A 77 -12.47 2.47 0.41
CA GLU A 77 -11.01 2.46 0.31
C GLU A 77 -10.42 1.11 0.68
N TYR A 78 -9.37 0.74 -0.03
CA TYR A 78 -8.53 -0.41 0.24
C TYR A 78 -7.19 0.04 0.81
N THR A 79 -6.66 -0.74 1.75
CA THR A 79 -5.26 -0.63 2.14
C THR A 79 -4.43 -1.45 1.16
N ALA A 80 -3.38 -0.86 0.63
CA ALA A 80 -2.52 -1.49 -0.36
C ALA A 80 -1.04 -1.17 -0.10
N LEU A 81 -0.15 -1.92 -0.75
CA LEU A 81 1.29 -1.70 -0.75
C LEU A 81 1.76 -1.37 -2.16
N ASN A 82 2.65 -0.41 -2.29
CA ASN A 82 3.26 -0.08 -3.57
C ASN A 82 4.22 -1.19 -4.03
N LEU A 83 4.35 -1.30 -5.36
CA LEU A 83 5.39 -2.10 -5.99
C LEU A 83 6.52 -1.21 -6.47
N THR A 84 7.74 -1.69 -6.28
CA THR A 84 8.97 -1.08 -6.79
C THR A 84 9.54 -1.95 -7.90
N ARG A 85 9.87 -1.36 -9.05
CA ARG A 85 10.56 -2.08 -10.13
C ARG A 85 11.98 -2.41 -9.70
N LEU A 86 12.41 -3.65 -9.85
CA LEU A 86 13.79 -4.03 -9.53
C LEU A 86 14.82 -3.28 -10.38
N ALA A 87 14.47 -2.92 -11.61
CA ALA A 87 15.35 -2.15 -12.48
C ALA A 87 15.77 -0.77 -11.92
N THR A 88 15.05 -0.22 -10.94
CA THR A 88 15.43 1.03 -10.27
C THR A 88 16.50 0.85 -9.19
N LEU A 89 16.77 -0.39 -8.79
CA LEU A 89 17.80 -0.73 -7.81
C LEU A 89 19.15 -0.97 -8.49
N THR A 90 20.24 -0.86 -7.72
CA THR A 90 21.58 -1.29 -8.14
C THR A 90 21.60 -2.80 -8.41
N ASP A 91 22.62 -3.29 -9.12
CA ASP A 91 22.76 -4.72 -9.43
C ASP A 91 22.84 -5.58 -8.17
N ASP A 92 23.62 -5.15 -7.17
CA ASP A 92 23.69 -5.81 -5.87
C ASP A 92 22.34 -5.80 -5.16
N GLY A 93 21.65 -4.64 -5.16
CA GLY A 93 20.31 -4.50 -4.60
C GLY A 93 19.32 -5.48 -5.24
N ARG A 94 19.28 -5.58 -6.56
CA ARG A 94 18.43 -6.54 -7.28
C ARG A 94 18.71 -7.98 -6.88
N GLN A 95 20.00 -8.36 -6.83
CA GLN A 95 20.36 -9.72 -6.44
C GLN A 95 19.94 -10.04 -5.02
N ARG A 96 20.15 -9.14 -4.07
CA ARG A 96 19.73 -9.31 -2.67
C ARG A 96 18.22 -9.43 -2.53
N VAL A 97 17.43 -8.66 -3.31
CA VAL A 97 15.96 -8.80 -3.32
C VAL A 97 15.55 -10.17 -3.82
N ARG A 98 16.13 -10.65 -4.95
CA ARG A 98 15.85 -12.00 -5.50
C ARG A 98 16.19 -13.12 -4.52
N GLN A 99 17.20 -12.93 -3.68
CA GLN A 99 17.61 -13.87 -2.64
C GLN A 99 16.76 -13.76 -1.35
N GLY A 100 15.80 -12.83 -1.28
CA GLY A 100 14.98 -12.60 -0.10
C GLY A 100 15.72 -11.98 1.09
N LEU A 101 16.89 -11.37 0.86
CA LEU A 101 17.75 -10.80 1.91
C LEU A 101 17.26 -9.42 2.40
N TYR A 102 16.25 -8.82 1.76
CA TYR A 102 15.60 -7.62 2.25
C TYR A 102 14.37 -8.01 3.07
N PRO A 103 14.32 -7.67 4.37
CA PRO A 103 13.19 -8.03 5.23
C PRO A 103 11.90 -7.33 4.81
N ASP A 104 11.99 -6.16 4.22
CA ASP A 104 10.90 -5.25 3.86
C ASP A 104 10.45 -5.34 2.39
N LEU A 105 11.09 -6.21 1.58
CA LEU A 105 10.73 -6.41 0.19
C LEU A 105 10.32 -7.86 -0.08
N LEU A 106 9.16 -8.07 -0.73
CA LEU A 106 8.76 -9.36 -1.28
C LEU A 106 9.02 -9.36 -2.78
N TYR A 107 9.93 -10.20 -3.24
CA TYR A 107 10.26 -10.35 -4.65
C TYR A 107 9.13 -10.96 -5.46
N LEU A 108 8.85 -10.36 -6.60
CA LEU A 108 7.95 -10.89 -7.64
C LEU A 108 8.75 -11.05 -8.94
N ALA A 109 8.88 -12.29 -9.41
CA ALA A 109 9.54 -12.58 -10.66
C ALA A 109 8.80 -11.95 -11.84
N GLU A 110 9.47 -11.84 -12.99
CA GLU A 110 8.81 -11.50 -14.24
C GLU A 110 7.88 -12.63 -14.65
N ASP A 111 6.60 -12.47 -14.39
CA ASP A 111 5.55 -13.41 -14.81
C ASP A 111 4.28 -12.63 -15.19
N PRO A 112 4.17 -12.21 -16.47
CA PRO A 112 2.99 -11.50 -16.94
C PRO A 112 1.70 -12.30 -16.82
N GLY A 113 1.77 -13.62 -16.84
CA GLY A 113 0.60 -14.50 -16.72
C GLY A 113 0.05 -14.53 -15.29
N LYS A 114 0.92 -14.50 -14.28
CA LYS A 114 0.54 -14.54 -12.87
C LYS A 114 0.28 -13.14 -12.30
N TYR A 115 1.22 -12.21 -12.51
CA TYR A 115 1.16 -10.89 -11.86
C TYR A 115 0.65 -9.78 -12.76
N GLY A 116 0.56 -10.02 -14.09
CA GLY A 116 0.22 -8.98 -15.06
C GLY A 116 1.26 -7.85 -15.16
N LEU A 117 2.48 -8.11 -14.70
CA LEU A 117 3.57 -7.14 -14.66
C LEU A 117 4.61 -7.49 -15.74
N PRO A 118 5.04 -6.50 -16.55
CA PRO A 118 5.96 -6.74 -17.66
C PRO A 118 7.43 -6.89 -17.25
N THR A 119 7.75 -6.72 -15.96
CA THR A 119 9.11 -6.74 -15.42
C THR A 119 9.11 -7.26 -14.00
N GLU A 120 10.29 -7.63 -13.51
CA GLU A 120 10.50 -7.96 -12.09
C GLU A 120 10.17 -6.78 -11.19
N ASN A 121 9.47 -7.07 -10.10
CA ASN A 121 9.05 -6.09 -9.10
C ASN A 121 9.32 -6.63 -7.68
N ALA A 122 9.17 -5.76 -6.70
CA ALA A 122 9.08 -6.15 -5.31
C ALA A 122 7.93 -5.38 -4.63
N VAL A 123 7.19 -6.04 -3.76
CA VAL A 123 6.22 -5.39 -2.88
C VAL A 123 6.98 -4.76 -1.73
N ASP A 124 6.82 -3.47 -1.54
CA ASP A 124 7.45 -2.71 -0.46
C ASP A 124 6.50 -2.59 0.74
N VAL A 125 6.81 -3.32 1.83
CA VAL A 125 5.96 -3.33 3.03
C VAL A 125 5.98 -2.01 3.81
N ASN A 126 6.97 -1.16 3.56
CA ASN A 126 7.04 0.17 4.17
C ASN A 126 6.22 1.22 3.39
N SER A 127 5.77 0.88 2.18
CA SER A 127 5.05 1.80 1.31
C SER A 127 3.54 1.53 1.29
N LEU A 128 2.91 1.76 2.45
CA LEU A 128 1.49 1.56 2.67
C LEU A 128 0.70 2.75 2.08
N VAL A 129 -0.30 2.44 1.26
CA VAL A 129 -1.15 3.45 0.62
C VAL A 129 -2.63 3.11 0.78
N ARG A 130 -3.49 4.13 0.67
CA ARG A 130 -4.93 3.95 0.54
C ARG A 130 -5.32 4.14 -0.91
N VAL A 131 -6.15 3.24 -1.40
CA VAL A 131 -6.64 3.27 -2.78
C VAL A 131 -8.17 3.30 -2.74
N HIS A 132 -8.75 4.37 -3.24
CA HIS A 132 -10.19 4.43 -3.43
C HIS A 132 -10.61 3.44 -4.51
N ARG A 133 -11.75 2.78 -4.33
CA ARG A 133 -12.25 1.80 -5.30
C ARG A 133 -12.28 2.33 -6.73
N ASP A 134 -12.72 3.58 -6.89
CA ASP A 134 -12.88 4.20 -8.20
C ASP A 134 -11.54 4.67 -8.80
N ALA A 135 -10.44 4.62 -8.02
CA ALA A 135 -9.08 4.85 -8.49
C ALA A 135 -8.42 3.57 -9.06
N ILE A 136 -9.07 2.41 -8.93
CA ILE A 136 -8.59 1.15 -9.52
C ILE A 136 -8.92 1.15 -11.00
N VAL A 137 -7.89 1.10 -11.83
CA VAL A 137 -8.00 1.11 -13.29
C VAL A 137 -8.23 -0.30 -13.83
N ALA A 138 -7.46 -1.27 -13.32
CA ALA A 138 -7.53 -2.67 -13.75
C ALA A 138 -6.93 -3.61 -12.70
N VAL A 139 -7.40 -4.85 -12.68
CA VAL A 139 -6.74 -5.95 -11.99
C VAL A 139 -5.71 -6.53 -12.96
N ALA A 140 -4.45 -6.58 -12.53
CA ALA A 140 -3.34 -7.10 -13.32
C ALA A 140 -3.12 -8.60 -13.07
N GLY A 141 -3.11 -9.01 -11.81
CA GLY A 141 -2.85 -10.38 -11.40
C GLY A 141 -3.10 -10.60 -9.91
N HIS A 142 -2.56 -11.69 -9.37
CA HIS A 142 -2.75 -12.03 -7.95
C HIS A 142 -1.47 -12.66 -7.38
N LEU A 143 -1.26 -12.42 -6.09
CA LEU A 143 -0.35 -13.21 -5.25
C LEU A 143 -1.01 -14.55 -4.91
N ASP A 144 -0.23 -15.61 -4.82
CA ASP A 144 -0.71 -16.88 -4.28
C ASP A 144 -0.74 -16.86 -2.72
N ASP A 145 -1.32 -17.89 -2.11
CA ASP A 145 -1.48 -17.98 -0.66
C ASP A 145 -0.14 -18.00 0.09
N GLY A 146 0.90 -18.59 -0.49
CA GLY A 146 2.25 -18.61 0.07
C GLY A 146 2.87 -17.21 0.09
N GLU A 147 2.71 -16.48 -1.00
CA GLU A 147 3.17 -15.09 -1.12
C GLU A 147 2.40 -14.15 -0.18
N ILE A 148 1.07 -14.32 -0.08
CA ILE A 148 0.24 -13.56 0.86
C ILE A 148 0.68 -13.81 2.30
N THR A 149 0.97 -15.07 2.64
CA THR A 149 1.46 -15.44 3.97
C THR A 149 2.81 -14.81 4.26
N THR A 150 3.76 -14.91 3.31
CA THR A 150 5.08 -14.31 3.41
C THR A 150 5.01 -12.80 3.55
N LEU A 151 4.15 -12.15 2.75
CA LEU A 151 3.90 -10.71 2.83
C LEU A 151 3.35 -10.31 4.20
N GLY A 152 2.42 -11.10 4.74
CA GLY A 152 1.87 -10.90 6.08
C GLY A 152 2.94 -10.94 7.17
N HIS A 153 3.87 -11.89 7.12
CA HIS A 153 4.98 -11.98 8.07
C HIS A 153 5.94 -10.79 7.95
N LYS A 154 6.29 -10.39 6.72
CA LYS A 154 7.15 -9.21 6.48
C LYS A 154 6.49 -7.93 6.99
N LEU A 155 5.19 -7.75 6.72
CA LEU A 155 4.44 -6.58 7.18
C LEU A 155 4.34 -6.54 8.71
N ALA A 156 4.08 -7.68 9.37
CA ALA A 156 4.06 -7.77 10.82
C ALA A 156 5.43 -7.42 11.43
N ALA A 157 6.50 -7.91 10.83
CA ALA A 157 7.87 -7.57 11.27
C ALA A 157 8.18 -6.07 11.07
N ALA A 158 7.78 -5.48 9.94
CA ALA A 158 7.99 -4.06 9.66
C ALA A 158 7.19 -3.15 10.62
N LEU A 159 6.04 -3.62 11.11
CA LEU A 159 5.20 -2.89 12.08
C LEU A 159 5.50 -3.26 13.54
N ASP A 160 6.54 -4.07 13.79
CA ASP A 160 6.90 -4.59 15.12
C ASP A 160 5.72 -5.30 15.83
N ILE A 161 4.92 -6.04 15.05
CA ILE A 161 3.77 -6.79 15.58
C ILE A 161 4.21 -8.22 15.92
N ASP A 162 4.11 -8.59 17.21
CA ASP A 162 4.34 -9.96 17.64
C ASP A 162 3.15 -10.86 17.32
N LEU A 163 3.31 -11.71 16.31
CA LEU A 163 2.29 -12.67 15.88
C LEU A 163 2.33 -14.02 16.66
N ARG A 164 3.32 -14.26 17.54
CA ARG A 164 3.49 -15.54 18.23
C ARG A 164 2.33 -15.86 19.17
N GLY A 165 1.85 -14.85 19.90
CA GLY A 165 0.69 -14.99 20.77
C GLY A 165 -0.59 -15.36 20.00
N PRO A 166 -1.05 -14.53 19.07
CA PRO A 166 -2.25 -14.77 18.27
C PRO A 166 -2.23 -16.10 17.49
N ILE A 167 -1.07 -16.49 16.91
CA ILE A 167 -0.95 -17.77 16.22
C ILE A 167 -1.13 -18.94 17.20
N ARG A 168 -0.50 -18.88 18.37
CA ARG A 168 -0.63 -19.92 19.40
C ARG A 168 -2.07 -20.07 19.87
N GLU A 169 -2.74 -18.97 20.17
CA GLU A 169 -4.15 -18.95 20.58
C GLU A 169 -5.06 -19.53 19.50
N GLY A 170 -4.86 -19.16 18.24
CA GLY A 170 -5.61 -19.68 17.10
C GLY A 170 -5.43 -21.20 16.93
N VAL A 171 -4.22 -21.71 17.07
CA VAL A 171 -3.93 -23.15 16.99
C VAL A 171 -4.60 -23.91 18.14
N VAL A 172 -4.50 -23.40 19.38
CA VAL A 172 -5.15 -24.01 20.54
C VAL A 172 -6.66 -24.07 20.35
N ALA A 173 -7.29 -22.96 19.99
CA ALA A 173 -8.73 -22.90 19.74
C ALA A 173 -9.18 -23.86 18.63
N HIS A 174 -8.40 -24.00 17.56
CA HIS A 174 -8.68 -24.94 16.49
C HIS A 174 -8.61 -26.40 16.93
N LEU A 175 -7.59 -26.76 17.71
CA LEU A 175 -7.45 -28.14 18.28
C LEU A 175 -8.56 -28.47 19.26
N GLU A 176 -9.00 -27.51 20.06
CA GLU A 176 -10.13 -27.69 20.97
C GLU A 176 -11.44 -27.93 20.21
N ALA A 177 -11.69 -27.16 19.14
CA ALA A 177 -12.85 -27.33 18.27
C ALA A 177 -12.87 -28.68 17.55
N LEU A 178 -11.72 -29.25 17.19
CA LEU A 178 -11.62 -30.58 16.60
C LEU A 178 -11.97 -31.67 17.64
N ARG A 179 -11.48 -31.53 18.87
CA ARG A 179 -11.77 -32.50 19.98
C ARG A 179 -13.24 -32.56 20.40
N GLN A 180 -14.01 -31.50 20.15
CA GLN A 180 -15.44 -31.45 20.47
C GLN A 180 -16.32 -32.07 19.38
N ARG A 181 -15.73 -32.45 18.24
CA ARG A 181 -16.45 -33.09 17.11
C ARG A 181 -16.36 -34.61 17.10
N ASP A 182 -15.47 -35.16 17.89
CA ASP A 182 -15.34 -36.62 18.15
C ASP A 182 -16.15 -37.01 19.39
#